data_c34d65a95c9c3a822ee7fd5ed58e9e44
#
_entry.id   c34d65a95c9c3a822ee7fd5ed58e9e44
#
_cell.length_a   1.000
_cell.length_b   1.000
_cell.length_c   1.000
_cell.angle_alpha   90.00
_cell.angle_beta   90.00
_cell.angle_gamma   90.00
#
_symmetry.space_group_name_H-M   'P 1'
#
loop_
_entity.id
_entity.type
_entity.pdbx_description
1 polymer ?
#
loop_
_entity_poly.entity_id
_entity_poly.type
_entity_poly.pdbx_seq_one_letter_code
_entity_poly.pdbx_strand_id
1 'polypeptide(L)'
;LRQELVAANALLRGKVMGVSASDQVVVGRNGWLYYGGTLNDYFGEKQMSARGLANGIYNTKLMQEYIEGKGSKFVLTIAPNKNSVYSDDMPSNYLQGKENNYSRIVPLLREEGIHFVELSEMFRASKEPLYLQEDSHWNNKGAVLVCRRLMDALGRPYDISWISSFEVRREHIGDLANMLYSVAAQPEDNLYYDRPQIYAYVNDVKSVEDDWIETINPNGRGSVLMF
;
A
#
# COMPACT_ATOMS: atom_id res chain seq x y z
N LEU A 1 16.15 30.20 5.18
CA LEU A 1 16.07 30.42 6.63
C LEU A 1 14.71 30.00 7.19
N ARG A 2 13.54 30.48 6.67
CA ARG A 2 12.22 30.14 7.22
C ARG A 2 11.93 28.63 7.08
N GLN A 3 12.14 28.05 5.92
CA GLN A 3 11.90 26.60 5.68
C GLN A 3 12.83 25.73 6.54
N GLU A 4 14.07 26.12 6.71
CA GLU A 4 15.05 25.41 7.55
C GLU A 4 14.66 25.45 9.03
N LEU A 5 14.14 26.57 9.52
CA LEU A 5 13.65 26.68 10.88
C LEU A 5 12.38 25.85 11.11
N VAL A 6 11.46 25.81 10.15
CA VAL A 6 10.26 24.96 10.20
C VAL A 6 10.67 23.49 10.20
N ALA A 7 11.60 23.10 9.34
CA ALA A 7 12.10 21.72 9.27
C ALA A 7 12.85 21.32 10.55
N ALA A 8 13.69 22.19 11.10
CA ALA A 8 14.38 21.96 12.38
C ALA A 8 13.38 21.78 13.55
N ASN A 9 12.33 22.60 13.62
CA ASN A 9 11.26 22.44 14.60
C ASN A 9 10.52 21.11 14.43
N ALA A 10 10.21 20.72 13.19
CA ALA A 10 9.54 19.45 12.89
C ALA A 10 10.41 18.24 13.29
N LEU A 11 11.73 18.30 13.01
CA LEU A 11 12.68 17.28 13.46
C LEU A 11 12.74 17.17 14.98
N LEU A 12 12.85 18.29 15.68
CA LEU A 12 12.89 18.32 17.14
C LEU A 12 11.61 17.70 17.73
N ARG A 13 10.45 18.13 17.23
CA ARG A 13 9.16 17.60 17.68
C ARG A 13 8.99 16.12 17.34
N GLY A 14 9.26 15.72 16.10
CA GLY A 14 9.06 14.36 15.64
C GLY A 14 10.07 13.37 16.19
N LYS A 15 11.36 13.62 16.00
CA LYS A 15 12.44 12.67 16.37
C LYS A 15 12.78 12.67 17.86
N VAL A 16 12.65 13.80 18.56
CA VAL A 16 13.01 13.91 19.97
C VAL A 16 11.80 13.82 20.90
N MET A 17 10.71 14.54 20.57
CA MET A 17 9.53 14.60 21.43
C MET A 17 8.45 13.58 21.05
N GLY A 18 8.56 12.90 19.93
CA GLY A 18 7.54 11.96 19.43
C GLY A 18 6.19 12.63 19.08
N VAL A 19 6.21 13.93 18.76
CA VAL A 19 5.01 14.73 18.48
C VAL A 19 5.05 15.23 17.05
N SER A 20 4.00 14.97 16.29
CA SER A 20 3.91 15.48 14.92
C SER A 20 3.81 17.00 14.87
N ALA A 21 4.46 17.60 13.88
CA ALA A 21 4.29 18.99 13.49
C ALA A 21 3.23 19.16 12.39
N SER A 22 2.68 18.06 11.87
CA SER A 22 1.67 17.99 10.82
C SER A 22 0.47 17.18 11.31
N ASP A 23 -0.74 17.60 11.00
CA ASP A 23 -1.97 16.86 11.25
C ASP A 23 -2.18 15.69 10.27
N GLN A 24 -1.43 15.68 9.17
CA GLN A 24 -1.47 14.61 8.17
C GLN A 24 -0.60 13.40 8.54
N VAL A 25 0.32 13.54 9.49
CA VAL A 25 1.28 12.49 9.84
C VAL A 25 1.21 12.19 11.34
N VAL A 26 1.12 10.91 11.67
CA VAL A 26 1.26 10.42 13.06
C VAL A 26 2.67 9.93 13.25
N VAL A 27 3.34 10.44 14.29
CA VAL A 27 4.63 9.93 14.74
C VAL A 27 4.39 8.76 15.68
N GLY A 28 4.70 7.56 15.20
CA GLY A 28 4.63 6.34 15.98
C GLY A 28 5.90 6.09 16.80
N ARG A 29 5.99 4.90 17.38
CA ARG A 29 7.17 4.43 18.09
C ARG A 29 8.24 3.94 17.11
N ASN A 30 9.48 3.83 17.59
CA ASN A 30 10.60 3.28 16.83
C ASN A 30 10.86 3.95 15.47
N GLY A 31 10.46 5.21 15.31
CA GLY A 31 10.65 5.97 14.05
C GLY A 31 9.61 5.70 12.96
N TRP A 32 8.56 4.91 13.25
CA TRP A 32 7.48 4.69 12.31
C TRP A 32 6.62 5.93 12.13
N LEU A 33 6.30 6.25 10.89
CA LEU A 33 5.33 7.29 10.54
C LEU A 33 4.09 6.65 9.92
N TYR A 34 2.93 7.25 10.20
CA TYR A 34 1.64 6.79 9.67
C TYR A 34 0.86 7.93 9.06
N TYR A 35 0.09 7.64 8.04
CA TYR A 35 -0.76 8.63 7.39
C TYR A 35 -2.00 8.91 8.24
N GLY A 36 -2.21 10.18 8.60
CA GLY A 36 -3.34 10.62 9.42
C GLY A 36 -4.71 10.37 8.80
N GLY A 37 -4.79 10.39 7.45
CA GLY A 37 -6.03 10.11 6.73
C GLY A 37 -6.62 8.70 6.95
N THR A 38 -5.81 7.75 7.44
CA THR A 38 -6.27 6.38 7.76
C THR A 38 -6.75 6.19 9.20
N LEU A 39 -6.66 7.23 10.05
CA LEU A 39 -6.99 7.12 11.47
C LEU A 39 -8.47 6.81 11.74
N ASN A 40 -9.40 7.40 10.97
CA ASN A 40 -10.81 7.10 11.15
C ASN A 40 -11.12 5.60 10.97
N ASP A 41 -10.49 4.98 9.97
CA ASP A 41 -10.63 3.53 9.76
C ASP A 41 -9.93 2.74 10.88
N TYR A 42 -8.73 3.16 11.30
CA TYR A 42 -8.00 2.54 12.41
C TYR A 42 -8.78 2.54 13.72
N PHE A 43 -9.44 3.64 14.05
CA PHE A 43 -10.29 3.76 15.25
C PHE A 43 -11.66 3.09 15.09
N GLY A 44 -12.03 2.66 13.89
CA GLY A 44 -13.37 2.15 13.59
C GLY A 44 -14.42 3.24 13.50
N GLU A 45 -14.00 4.47 13.23
CA GLU A 45 -14.86 5.63 13.02
C GLU A 45 -15.24 5.78 11.54
N LYS A 46 -16.28 6.58 11.27
CA LYS A 46 -16.78 6.85 9.90
C LYS A 46 -17.00 5.55 9.09
N GLN A 47 -17.59 4.57 9.74
CA GLN A 47 -17.90 3.31 9.09
C GLN A 47 -18.93 3.49 7.97
N MET A 48 -18.76 2.74 6.89
CA MET A 48 -19.73 2.66 5.82
C MET A 48 -21.08 2.16 6.35
N SER A 49 -22.17 2.75 5.86
CA SER A 49 -23.51 2.25 6.18
C SER A 49 -23.70 0.83 5.63
N ALA A 50 -24.65 0.06 6.22
CA ALA A 50 -24.99 -1.28 5.71
C ALA A 50 -25.39 -1.22 4.22
N ARG A 51 -26.14 -0.19 3.82
CA ARG A 51 -26.50 0.04 2.40
C ARG A 51 -25.25 0.33 1.54
N GLY A 52 -24.31 1.12 2.05
CA GLY A 52 -23.05 1.41 1.35
C GLY A 52 -22.22 0.15 1.10
N LEU A 53 -22.09 -0.71 2.12
CA LEU A 53 -21.43 -2.01 1.99
C LEU A 53 -22.15 -2.90 0.97
N ALA A 54 -23.48 -3.06 1.11
CA ALA A 54 -24.26 -3.90 0.20
C ALA A 54 -24.13 -3.41 -1.26
N ASN A 55 -24.21 -2.10 -1.50
CA ASN A 55 -24.02 -1.55 -2.85
C ASN A 55 -22.60 -1.78 -3.38
N GLY A 56 -21.56 -1.62 -2.54
CA GLY A 56 -20.19 -1.88 -2.93
C GLY A 56 -19.99 -3.34 -3.35
N ILE A 57 -20.49 -4.27 -2.54
CA ILE A 57 -20.44 -5.72 -2.84
C ILE A 57 -21.19 -6.03 -4.13
N TYR A 58 -22.43 -5.56 -4.27
CA TYR A 58 -23.24 -5.79 -5.45
C TYR A 58 -22.57 -5.28 -6.73
N ASN A 59 -22.05 -4.05 -6.72
CA ASN A 59 -21.35 -3.50 -7.88
C ASN A 59 -20.08 -4.31 -8.21
N THR A 60 -19.32 -4.71 -7.21
CA THR A 60 -18.13 -5.55 -7.42
C THR A 60 -18.50 -6.91 -8.00
N LYS A 61 -19.60 -7.51 -7.56
CA LYS A 61 -20.10 -8.76 -8.13
C LYS A 61 -20.49 -8.61 -9.60
N LEU A 62 -21.23 -7.54 -9.93
CA LEU A 62 -21.56 -7.23 -11.32
C LEU A 62 -20.32 -7.05 -12.20
N MET A 63 -19.30 -6.35 -11.68
CA MET A 63 -18.02 -6.19 -12.40
C MET A 63 -17.34 -7.54 -12.64
N GLN A 64 -17.27 -8.40 -11.64
CA GLN A 64 -16.72 -9.73 -11.76
C GLN A 64 -17.46 -10.54 -12.83
N GLU A 65 -18.78 -10.64 -12.73
CA GLU A 65 -19.62 -11.39 -13.68
C GLU A 65 -19.50 -10.86 -15.10
N TYR A 66 -19.46 -9.54 -15.28
CA TYR A 66 -19.28 -8.93 -16.61
C TYR A 66 -17.91 -9.26 -17.20
N ILE A 67 -16.84 -9.13 -16.43
CA ILE A 67 -15.46 -9.38 -16.89
C ILE A 67 -15.28 -10.87 -17.21
N GLU A 68 -15.76 -11.75 -16.34
CA GLU A 68 -15.68 -13.20 -16.53
C GLU A 68 -16.56 -13.68 -17.67
N GLY A 69 -17.72 -13.08 -17.86
CA GLY A 69 -18.60 -13.32 -19.01
C GLY A 69 -17.96 -12.95 -20.35
N LYS A 70 -16.92 -12.12 -20.37
CA LYS A 70 -16.08 -11.80 -21.55
C LYS A 70 -14.86 -12.72 -21.69
N GLY A 71 -14.75 -13.77 -20.87
CA GLY A 71 -13.62 -14.71 -20.92
C GLY A 71 -12.34 -14.21 -20.26
N SER A 72 -12.40 -13.11 -19.55
CA SER A 72 -11.29 -12.58 -18.74
C SER A 72 -11.38 -13.08 -17.29
N LYS A 73 -10.31 -12.95 -16.51
CA LYS A 73 -10.32 -13.24 -15.06
C LYS A 73 -10.43 -11.94 -14.28
N PHE A 74 -11.17 -11.98 -13.20
CA PHE A 74 -11.30 -10.89 -12.25
C PHE A 74 -10.66 -11.28 -10.91
N VAL A 75 -9.91 -10.35 -10.32
CA VAL A 75 -9.38 -10.47 -8.96
C VAL A 75 -9.46 -9.10 -8.29
N LEU A 76 -10.02 -9.08 -7.11
CA LEU A 76 -10.04 -7.90 -6.23
C LEU A 76 -9.01 -8.06 -5.12
N THR A 77 -8.35 -6.98 -4.77
CA THR A 77 -7.63 -6.87 -3.50
C THR A 77 -7.82 -5.49 -2.89
N ILE A 78 -7.62 -5.40 -1.59
CA ILE A 78 -7.63 -4.14 -0.84
C ILE A 78 -6.29 -4.04 -0.12
N ALA A 79 -5.53 -2.98 -0.42
CA ALA A 79 -4.27 -2.70 0.27
C ALA A 79 -4.56 -2.44 1.76
N PRO A 80 -3.95 -3.18 2.69
CA PRO A 80 -4.18 -2.95 4.11
C PRO A 80 -3.53 -1.63 4.55
N ASN A 81 -4.19 -0.89 5.44
CA ASN A 81 -3.61 0.30 6.02
C ASN A 81 -2.38 -0.07 6.88
N LYS A 82 -1.30 0.68 6.74
CA LYS A 82 -0.05 0.48 7.47
C LYS A 82 -0.24 0.42 8.98
N ASN A 83 -1.06 1.32 9.54
CA ASN A 83 -1.37 1.33 10.98
C ASN A 83 -2.17 0.09 11.44
N SER A 84 -2.93 -0.54 10.56
CA SER A 84 -3.63 -1.79 10.88
C SER A 84 -2.72 -3.02 10.81
N VAL A 85 -1.62 -2.94 10.07
CA VAL A 85 -0.61 -4.01 9.99
C VAL A 85 0.42 -3.90 11.12
N TYR A 86 0.94 -2.69 11.37
CA TYR A 86 1.98 -2.41 12.36
C TYR A 86 1.42 -1.56 13.52
N SER A 87 0.30 -2.01 14.09
CA SER A 87 -0.37 -1.34 15.21
C SER A 87 0.48 -1.26 16.47
N ASP A 88 1.44 -2.16 16.63
CA ASP A 88 2.34 -2.19 17.78
C ASP A 88 3.27 -0.98 17.83
N ASP A 89 3.56 -0.36 16.69
CA ASP A 89 4.37 0.85 16.59
C ASP A 89 3.53 2.14 16.59
N MET A 90 2.21 2.06 16.66
CA MET A 90 1.35 3.23 16.88
C MET A 90 1.58 3.85 18.26
N PRO A 91 1.32 5.14 18.46
CA PRO A 91 1.37 5.74 19.80
C PRO A 91 0.40 5.01 20.74
N SER A 92 0.83 4.79 22.00
CA SER A 92 0.09 3.97 22.97
C SER A 92 -1.32 4.49 23.31
N ASN A 93 -1.57 5.76 23.09
CA ASN A 93 -2.89 6.38 23.26
C ASN A 93 -3.80 6.26 22.03
N TYR A 94 -3.32 5.68 20.93
CA TYR A 94 -4.09 5.42 19.72
C TYR A 94 -4.61 3.97 19.77
N LEU A 95 -5.79 3.79 20.31
CA LEU A 95 -6.39 2.47 20.49
C LEU A 95 -7.12 2.05 19.19
N GLN A 96 -6.73 0.92 18.64
CA GLN A 96 -7.40 0.36 17.47
C GLN A 96 -8.86 0.00 17.80
N GLY A 97 -9.77 0.38 16.90
CA GLY A 97 -11.17 0.02 16.99
C GLY A 97 -11.38 -1.49 16.83
N LYS A 98 -12.46 -1.99 17.41
CA LYS A 98 -12.81 -3.44 17.30
C LYS A 98 -13.15 -3.84 15.87
N GLU A 99 -13.77 -2.94 15.13
CA GLU A 99 -14.19 -3.12 13.74
C GLU A 99 -13.87 -1.88 12.93
N ASN A 100 -13.50 -2.08 11.67
CA ASN A 100 -13.31 -1.04 10.68
C ASN A 100 -13.97 -1.44 9.35
N ASN A 101 -13.89 -0.60 8.33
CA ASN A 101 -14.50 -0.90 7.05
C ASN A 101 -13.91 -2.17 6.40
N TYR A 102 -12.60 -2.39 6.55
CA TYR A 102 -11.93 -3.58 6.03
C TYR A 102 -12.48 -4.87 6.68
N SER A 103 -12.52 -4.92 8.02
CA SER A 103 -13.01 -6.10 8.75
C SER A 103 -14.48 -6.41 8.47
N ARG A 104 -15.26 -5.41 8.08
CA ARG A 104 -16.69 -5.53 7.74
C ARG A 104 -16.92 -5.97 6.30
N ILE A 105 -16.11 -5.49 5.35
CA ILE A 105 -16.32 -5.78 3.94
C ILE A 105 -15.77 -7.16 3.53
N VAL A 106 -14.63 -7.57 4.08
CA VAL A 106 -13.96 -8.84 3.70
C VAL A 106 -14.83 -10.08 3.85
N PRO A 107 -15.58 -10.28 4.97
CA PRO A 107 -16.50 -11.41 5.08
C PRO A 107 -17.57 -11.40 3.99
N LEU A 108 -18.13 -10.23 3.67
CA LEU A 108 -19.16 -10.08 2.64
C LEU A 108 -18.63 -10.37 1.23
N LEU A 109 -17.38 -9.96 0.91
CA LEU A 109 -16.73 -10.31 -0.35
C LEU A 109 -16.63 -11.84 -0.53
N ARG A 110 -16.28 -12.55 0.54
CA ARG A 110 -16.18 -14.01 0.54
C ARG A 110 -17.53 -14.69 0.41
N GLU A 111 -18.53 -14.21 1.16
CA GLU A 111 -19.90 -14.73 1.12
C GLU A 111 -20.52 -14.64 -0.26
N GLU A 112 -20.31 -13.52 -0.96
CA GLU A 112 -20.78 -13.32 -2.34
C GLU A 112 -19.91 -14.00 -3.40
N GLY A 113 -18.89 -14.72 -3.01
CA GLY A 113 -18.00 -15.44 -3.94
C GLY A 113 -17.21 -14.52 -4.84
N ILE A 114 -16.84 -13.33 -4.36
CA ILE A 114 -15.95 -12.44 -5.09
C ILE A 114 -14.53 -12.98 -4.99
N HIS A 115 -13.82 -13.02 -6.10
CA HIS A 115 -12.43 -13.46 -6.16
C HIS A 115 -11.52 -12.42 -5.49
N PHE A 116 -11.45 -12.50 -4.17
CA PHE A 116 -10.74 -11.57 -3.32
C PHE A 116 -9.43 -12.16 -2.80
N VAL A 117 -8.33 -11.43 -3.01
CA VAL A 117 -7.01 -11.77 -2.45
C VAL A 117 -6.78 -10.95 -1.20
N GLU A 118 -6.74 -11.63 -0.07
CA GLU A 118 -6.48 -11.07 1.24
C GLU A 118 -4.97 -10.90 1.46
N LEU A 119 -4.55 -9.67 1.76
CA LEU A 119 -3.14 -9.31 1.93
C LEU A 119 -2.73 -9.08 3.39
N SER A 120 -3.66 -8.72 4.27
CA SER A 120 -3.33 -8.32 5.66
C SER A 120 -2.60 -9.40 6.43
N GLU A 121 -3.04 -10.66 6.28
CA GLU A 121 -2.40 -11.79 6.95
C GLU A 121 -0.96 -12.00 6.45
N MET A 122 -0.74 -11.87 5.15
CA MET A 122 0.60 -11.97 4.56
C MET A 122 1.53 -10.90 5.13
N PHE A 123 1.04 -9.68 5.24
CA PHE A 123 1.83 -8.57 5.78
C PHE A 123 2.15 -8.76 7.26
N ARG A 124 1.18 -9.18 8.08
CA ARG A 124 1.37 -9.44 9.52
C ARG A 124 2.26 -10.66 9.80
N ALA A 125 2.17 -11.69 8.99
CA ALA A 125 2.97 -12.91 9.15
C ALA A 125 4.41 -12.77 8.71
N SER A 126 4.77 -11.69 8.01
CA SER A 126 6.13 -11.44 7.56
C SER A 126 7.05 -11.15 8.75
N LYS A 127 8.21 -11.83 8.77
CA LYS A 127 9.26 -11.57 9.77
C LYS A 127 9.96 -10.22 9.59
N GLU A 128 9.93 -9.70 8.37
CA GLU A 128 10.52 -8.42 8.01
C GLU A 128 9.42 -7.46 7.62
N PRO A 129 9.59 -6.16 7.92
CA PRO A 129 8.63 -5.14 7.49
C PRO A 129 8.46 -5.15 5.96
N LEU A 130 7.21 -5.11 5.52
CA LEU A 130 6.84 -5.00 4.11
C LEU A 130 6.35 -3.60 3.73
N TYR A 131 6.30 -2.68 4.69
CA TYR A 131 6.12 -1.25 4.48
C TYR A 131 7.41 -0.51 4.73
N LEU A 132 7.58 0.61 4.04
CA LEU A 132 8.61 1.59 4.35
C LEU A 132 8.28 2.27 5.69
N GLN A 133 9.31 2.62 6.45
CA GLN A 133 9.12 3.12 7.81
C GLN A 133 8.58 4.56 7.83
N GLU A 134 9.09 5.39 6.94
CA GLU A 134 8.76 6.82 6.85
C GLU A 134 7.90 7.17 5.62
N ASP A 135 7.28 6.14 4.99
CA ASP A 135 6.40 6.26 3.82
C ASP A 135 5.05 5.60 4.08
N SER A 136 4.00 6.00 3.39
CA SER A 136 2.67 5.39 3.50
C SER A 136 2.55 4.08 2.72
N HIS A 137 3.46 3.78 1.82
CA HIS A 137 3.42 2.64 0.91
C HIS A 137 4.22 1.44 1.42
N TRP A 138 3.92 0.26 0.89
CA TRP A 138 4.77 -0.91 1.04
C TRP A 138 6.12 -0.73 0.34
N ASN A 139 7.13 -1.41 0.83
CA ASN A 139 8.45 -1.44 0.22
C ASN A 139 8.47 -2.36 -1.02
N ASN A 140 9.57 -2.38 -1.74
CA ASN A 140 9.69 -3.19 -2.95
C ASN A 140 9.52 -4.70 -2.70
N LYS A 141 9.89 -5.21 -1.51
CA LYS A 141 9.62 -6.60 -1.13
C LYS A 141 8.12 -6.86 -0.98
N GLY A 142 7.40 -5.96 -0.31
CA GLY A 142 5.95 -6.01 -0.20
C GLY A 142 5.28 -6.03 -1.57
N ALA A 143 5.71 -5.13 -2.48
CA ALA A 143 5.20 -5.06 -3.84
C ALA A 143 5.38 -6.38 -4.62
N VAL A 144 6.54 -7.01 -4.52
CA VAL A 144 6.82 -8.31 -5.17
C VAL A 144 5.93 -9.42 -4.61
N LEU A 145 5.76 -9.47 -3.29
CA LEU A 145 4.91 -10.49 -2.66
C LEU A 145 3.42 -10.30 -3.00
N VAL A 146 2.95 -9.05 -3.09
CA VAL A 146 1.59 -8.74 -3.55
C VAL A 146 1.42 -9.17 -5.01
N CYS A 147 2.34 -8.79 -5.89
CA CYS A 147 2.31 -9.20 -7.29
C CYS A 147 2.23 -10.73 -7.41
N ARG A 148 3.05 -11.47 -6.67
CA ARG A 148 3.01 -12.93 -6.63
C ARG A 148 1.63 -13.45 -6.26
N ARG A 149 1.05 -12.93 -5.18
CA ARG A 149 -0.29 -13.34 -4.72
C ARG A 149 -1.37 -13.11 -5.76
N LEU A 150 -1.32 -11.97 -6.45
CA LEU A 150 -2.27 -11.65 -7.52
C LEU A 150 -2.10 -12.57 -8.73
N MET A 151 -0.85 -12.84 -9.14
CA MET A 151 -0.58 -13.74 -10.27
C MET A 151 -0.98 -15.18 -9.97
N ASP A 152 -0.74 -15.66 -8.74
CA ASP A 152 -1.20 -16.97 -8.27
C ASP A 152 -2.74 -17.06 -8.33
N ALA A 153 -3.46 -16.04 -7.86
CA ALA A 153 -4.92 -15.99 -7.91
C ALA A 153 -5.46 -15.95 -9.35
N LEU A 154 -4.76 -15.28 -10.25
CA LEU A 154 -5.07 -15.27 -11.68
C LEU A 154 -4.71 -16.61 -12.36
N GLY A 155 -4.02 -17.54 -11.68
CA GLY A 155 -3.52 -18.78 -12.26
C GLY A 155 -2.53 -18.52 -13.40
N ARG A 156 -1.72 -17.48 -13.25
CA ARG A 156 -0.69 -17.07 -14.22
C ARG A 156 0.67 -17.30 -13.57
N PRO A 157 1.38 -18.38 -13.91
CA PRO A 157 2.74 -18.60 -13.44
C PRO A 157 3.65 -17.48 -13.96
N TYR A 158 4.53 -16.99 -13.12
CA TYR A 158 5.55 -16.04 -13.50
C TYR A 158 6.86 -16.34 -12.80
N ASP A 159 7.97 -16.03 -13.46
CA ASP A 159 9.30 -16.23 -12.91
C ASP A 159 9.65 -15.13 -11.92
N ILE A 160 9.94 -15.51 -10.69
CA ILE A 160 10.41 -14.64 -9.62
C ILE A 160 11.80 -15.04 -9.09
N SER A 161 12.56 -15.86 -9.84
CA SER A 161 13.88 -16.30 -9.42
C SER A 161 14.83 -15.11 -9.12
N TRP A 162 14.62 -13.98 -9.80
CA TRP A 162 15.36 -12.74 -9.61
C TRP A 162 15.17 -12.08 -8.23
N ILE A 163 14.18 -12.46 -7.43
CA ILE A 163 13.98 -11.87 -6.08
C ILE A 163 15.09 -12.26 -5.09
N SER A 164 15.89 -13.26 -5.40
CA SER A 164 17.05 -13.63 -4.60
C SER A 164 18.24 -12.70 -4.79
N SER A 165 18.26 -11.92 -5.88
CA SER A 165 19.29 -10.94 -6.19
C SER A 165 18.75 -9.52 -5.99
N PHE A 166 19.22 -8.85 -4.95
CA PHE A 166 18.82 -7.49 -4.64
C PHE A 166 19.97 -6.70 -4.03
N GLU A 167 19.85 -5.39 -4.15
CA GLU A 167 20.71 -4.40 -3.51
C GLU A 167 19.86 -3.58 -2.54
N VAL A 168 20.37 -3.29 -1.36
CA VAL A 168 19.77 -2.33 -0.43
C VAL A 168 20.34 -0.96 -0.75
N ARG A 169 19.47 -0.02 -1.10
CA ARG A 169 19.85 1.37 -1.37
C ARG A 169 19.11 2.30 -0.44
N ARG A 170 19.84 3.30 0.05
CA ARG A 170 19.31 4.37 0.92
C ARG A 170 19.12 5.65 0.10
N GLU A 171 18.15 5.63 -0.79
CA GLU A 171 17.88 6.73 -1.72
C GLU A 171 16.41 7.15 -1.77
N HIS A 172 15.51 6.35 -1.17
CA HIS A 172 14.08 6.64 -1.15
C HIS A 172 13.73 7.59 -0.02
N ILE A 173 13.13 8.74 -0.33
CA ILE A 173 12.58 9.66 0.67
C ILE A 173 11.08 9.43 0.74
N GLY A 174 10.59 8.96 1.90
CA GLY A 174 9.20 8.66 2.12
C GLY A 174 8.27 9.87 2.02
N ASP A 175 7.05 9.64 1.55
CA ASP A 175 6.03 10.67 1.43
C ASP A 175 5.67 11.29 2.80
N LEU A 176 5.58 10.46 3.85
CA LEU A 176 5.29 10.92 5.21
C LEU A 176 6.46 11.72 5.80
N ALA A 177 7.71 11.31 5.49
CA ALA A 177 8.88 12.08 5.87
C ALA A 177 8.88 13.47 5.20
N ASN A 178 8.55 13.52 3.91
CA ASN A 178 8.41 14.77 3.18
C ASN A 178 7.30 15.67 3.75
N MET A 179 6.14 15.11 4.07
CA MET A 179 5.01 15.84 4.66
C MET A 179 5.35 16.40 6.05
N LEU A 180 6.16 15.67 6.83
CA LEU A 180 6.48 16.04 8.21
C LEU A 180 7.74 16.91 8.31
N TYR A 181 8.82 16.52 7.64
CA TYR A 181 10.16 17.11 7.78
C TYR A 181 10.57 18.01 6.61
N SER A 182 9.82 17.98 5.51
CA SER A 182 10.07 18.80 4.32
C SER A 182 11.54 18.68 3.87
N VAL A 183 12.25 19.80 3.72
CA VAL A 183 13.67 19.85 3.29
C VAL A 183 14.66 19.09 4.18
N ALA A 184 14.25 18.70 5.38
CA ALA A 184 15.07 17.91 6.29
C ALA A 184 14.74 16.41 6.28
N ALA A 185 13.80 15.96 5.44
CA ALA A 185 13.51 14.55 5.25
C ALA A 185 14.77 13.80 4.81
N GLN A 186 14.96 12.60 5.35
CA GLN A 186 16.12 11.77 5.07
C GLN A 186 15.70 10.52 4.31
N PRO A 187 16.55 10.00 3.41
CA PRO A 187 16.24 8.76 2.73
C PRO A 187 16.25 7.56 3.69
N GLU A 188 15.41 6.59 3.42
CA GLU A 188 15.36 5.28 4.08
C GLU A 188 15.76 4.14 3.15
N ASP A 189 16.07 2.98 3.74
CA ASP A 189 16.52 1.82 3.00
C ASP A 189 15.35 1.14 2.28
N ASN A 190 15.55 0.79 1.00
CA ASN A 190 14.62 -0.03 0.24
C ASN A 190 15.40 -1.10 -0.55
N LEU A 191 14.72 -2.17 -0.94
CA LEU A 191 15.33 -3.26 -1.70
C LEU A 191 15.12 -3.01 -3.20
N TYR A 192 16.19 -3.08 -3.97
CA TYR A 192 16.16 -2.95 -5.43
C TYR A 192 16.60 -4.27 -6.04
N TYR A 193 15.66 -4.91 -6.71
CA TYR A 193 15.89 -6.23 -7.30
C TYR A 193 16.56 -6.12 -8.67
N ASP A 194 17.54 -6.98 -8.91
CA ASP A 194 18.16 -7.15 -10.22
C ASP A 194 17.22 -7.95 -11.13
N ARG A 195 16.23 -7.28 -11.67
CA ARG A 195 15.24 -7.88 -12.56
C ARG A 195 15.55 -7.51 -14.01
N PRO A 196 15.40 -8.46 -14.95
CA PRO A 196 15.49 -8.13 -16.35
C PRO A 196 14.38 -7.15 -16.73
N GLN A 197 14.71 -6.12 -17.50
CA GLN A 197 13.69 -5.24 -18.08
C GLN A 197 13.03 -5.97 -19.24
N ILE A 198 11.85 -6.52 -18.96
CA ILE A 198 11.09 -7.35 -19.91
C ILE A 198 9.93 -6.59 -20.57
N TYR A 199 9.80 -5.30 -20.31
CA TYR A 199 8.74 -4.47 -20.85
C TYR A 199 9.28 -3.13 -21.33
N ALA A 200 8.51 -2.50 -22.23
CA ALA A 200 8.69 -1.12 -22.63
C ALA A 200 7.39 -0.34 -22.39
N TYR A 201 7.49 0.95 -22.16
CA TYR A 201 6.33 1.82 -22.15
C TYR A 201 5.83 2.03 -23.59
N VAL A 202 4.53 1.93 -23.79
CA VAL A 202 3.88 2.21 -25.09
C VAL A 202 3.74 3.71 -25.29
N ASN A 203 3.43 4.41 -24.21
CA ASN A 203 3.31 5.86 -24.19
C ASN A 203 4.49 6.48 -23.41
N ASP A 204 4.78 7.73 -23.71
CA ASP A 204 5.79 8.52 -23.00
C ASP A 204 5.22 8.95 -21.63
N VAL A 205 5.55 8.21 -20.59
CA VAL A 205 5.14 8.53 -19.22
C VAL A 205 5.97 9.73 -18.73
N LYS A 206 5.36 10.91 -18.75
CA LYS A 206 6.05 12.17 -18.44
C LYS A 206 5.93 12.62 -16.99
N SER A 207 4.89 12.16 -16.29
CA SER A 207 4.64 12.49 -14.88
C SER A 207 3.82 11.43 -14.17
N VAL A 208 3.81 11.50 -12.84
CA VAL A 208 2.95 10.65 -11.98
C VAL A 208 1.46 11.03 -12.13
N GLU A 209 1.17 12.17 -12.75
CA GLU A 209 -0.18 12.68 -13.01
C GLU A 209 -0.77 12.16 -14.33
N ASP A 210 0.00 11.38 -15.10
CA ASP A 210 -0.51 10.73 -16.29
C ASP A 210 -1.53 9.66 -15.90
N ASP A 211 -2.79 9.87 -16.28
CA ASP A 211 -3.93 9.00 -15.92
C ASP A 211 -3.86 7.59 -16.54
N TRP A 212 -2.92 7.35 -17.45
CA TRP A 212 -2.81 6.09 -18.18
C TRP A 212 -1.36 5.67 -18.40
N ILE A 213 -1.01 4.54 -17.82
CA ILE A 213 0.30 3.89 -18.02
C ILE A 213 0.06 2.58 -18.77
N GLU A 214 0.65 2.47 -19.97
CA GLU A 214 0.62 1.26 -20.76
C GLU A 214 2.03 0.72 -20.98
N THR A 215 2.19 -0.56 -20.72
CA THR A 215 3.45 -1.28 -20.96
C THR A 215 3.21 -2.49 -21.83
N ILE A 216 4.18 -2.83 -22.67
CA ILE A 216 4.18 -4.02 -23.51
C ILE A 216 5.37 -4.91 -23.18
N ASN A 217 5.10 -6.20 -23.03
CA ASN A 217 6.12 -7.24 -23.02
C ASN A 217 5.97 -8.09 -24.28
N PRO A 218 6.92 -8.01 -25.25
CA PRO A 218 6.82 -8.76 -26.52
C PRO A 218 6.75 -10.29 -26.34
N ASN A 219 7.27 -10.79 -25.21
CA ASN A 219 7.25 -12.21 -24.87
C ASN A 219 6.10 -12.57 -23.90
N GLY A 220 5.28 -11.59 -23.53
CA GLY A 220 4.17 -11.76 -22.60
C GLY A 220 3.03 -12.56 -23.20
N ARG A 221 2.27 -13.23 -22.33
CA ARG A 221 1.06 -13.97 -22.72
C ARG A 221 -0.16 -13.39 -22.03
N GLY A 222 -1.00 -12.71 -22.77
CA GLY A 222 -2.18 -12.03 -22.26
C GLY A 222 -1.91 -10.59 -21.79
N SER A 223 -2.97 -9.94 -21.34
CA SER A 223 -2.91 -8.57 -20.82
C SER A 223 -3.49 -8.50 -19.41
N VAL A 224 -3.02 -7.55 -18.62
CA VAL A 224 -3.52 -7.22 -17.29
C VAL A 224 -3.95 -5.75 -17.32
N LEU A 225 -5.15 -5.50 -16.82
CA LEU A 225 -5.66 -4.15 -16.56
C LEU A 225 -5.80 -3.99 -15.05
N MET A 226 -5.25 -2.94 -14.52
CA MET A 226 -5.28 -2.62 -13.09
C MET A 226 -5.91 -1.23 -12.91
N PHE A 227 -6.80 -1.11 -11.93
CA PHE A 227 -7.47 0.15 -11.55
C PHE A 227 -7.17 0.52 -10.11
#